data_9bb65bdf62708973e8e8d0896de5e560
#
_entry.id   9bb65bdf62708973e8e8d0896de5e560
#
_cell.length_a   1.000
_cell.length_b   1.000
_cell.length_c   1.000
_cell.angle_alpha   90.00
_cell.angle_beta   90.00
_cell.angle_gamma   90.00
#
_symmetry.space_group_name_H-M   'P 1'
#
loop_
_entity.id
_entity.type
_entity.pdbx_description
1 polymer ?
#
loop_
_entity_poly.entity_id
_entity_poly.type
_entity_poly.pdbx_seq_one_letter_code
_entity_poly.pdbx_strand_id
1 'polypeptide(L)'
;MQRPLVTVLILATATLANGWLFVTKILPTLSPGTPPGYQAFYTTGSHPLPVAWTIMLNDRAVGSALSLAEQTDDGGLIVRSNLRLEHLPVDEIVPAWAQIFIGNVLAAHPAITLEAAGRMKIDRNGHLRQFQSLVQVPNTKQRVKLEGSISDNNKVVVSLEAGGIHYETDRHLPDNVSIGDELSPQATMPGLYPGRTWTVPIYSPLRPGHKPMEILHAKVEGQETLHFDDQLVTTDIVNYRSDFGDHHPPRSRMWVEPRGRVLKHEAVILGSKLQFVRCPDEVAETMSARLEGHDEQFVDFPPLDAPDRLPVQSSTPIAGTTKPASATVTE
;
A
#
# COMPACT_ATOMS: atom_id res chain seq x y z
N MET A 1 6.58 -67.51 -7.09
CA MET A 1 6.13 -66.73 -5.89
C MET A 1 6.78 -65.32 -5.79
N GLN A 2 7.74 -64.90 -6.60
CA GLN A 2 8.41 -63.57 -6.50
C GLN A 2 7.62 -62.39 -7.13
N ARG A 3 6.74 -62.63 -8.10
CA ARG A 3 6.01 -61.57 -8.83
C ARG A 3 5.11 -60.68 -7.96
N PRO A 4 4.31 -61.17 -6.98
CA PRO A 4 3.45 -60.32 -6.19
C PRO A 4 4.23 -59.38 -5.25
N LEU A 5 5.40 -59.80 -4.77
CA LEU A 5 6.23 -59.01 -3.87
C LEU A 5 6.85 -57.80 -4.58
N VAL A 6 7.29 -57.98 -5.83
CA VAL A 6 7.80 -56.88 -6.68
C VAL A 6 6.70 -55.88 -7.00
N THR A 7 5.50 -56.37 -7.32
CA THR A 7 4.34 -55.48 -7.58
C THR A 7 3.97 -54.65 -6.36
N VAL A 8 3.94 -55.25 -5.17
CA VAL A 8 3.68 -54.53 -3.91
C VAL A 8 4.77 -53.49 -3.64
N LEU A 9 6.04 -53.80 -3.86
CA LEU A 9 7.12 -52.86 -3.68
C LEU A 9 7.02 -51.65 -4.63
N ILE A 10 6.70 -51.88 -5.90
CA ILE A 10 6.52 -50.82 -6.90
C ILE A 10 5.35 -49.93 -6.51
N LEU A 11 4.22 -50.49 -6.08
CA LEU A 11 3.05 -49.75 -5.63
C LEU A 11 3.37 -48.91 -4.39
N ALA A 12 4.05 -49.48 -3.40
CA ALA A 12 4.45 -48.78 -2.20
C ALA A 12 5.40 -47.60 -2.52
N THR A 13 6.39 -47.80 -3.38
CA THR A 13 7.31 -46.75 -3.79
C THR A 13 6.59 -45.63 -4.57
N ALA A 14 5.68 -46.00 -5.48
CA ALA A 14 4.87 -45.03 -6.23
C ALA A 14 3.96 -44.20 -5.30
N THR A 15 3.30 -44.84 -4.31
CA THR A 15 2.46 -44.13 -3.35
C THR A 15 3.26 -43.19 -2.47
N LEU A 16 4.44 -43.61 -2.00
CA LEU A 16 5.34 -42.75 -1.21
C LEU A 16 5.85 -41.57 -2.03
N ALA A 17 6.27 -41.79 -3.30
CA ALA A 17 6.74 -40.73 -4.16
C ALA A 17 5.64 -39.72 -4.50
N ASN A 18 4.42 -40.19 -4.81
CA ASN A 18 3.28 -39.32 -5.05
C ASN A 18 2.84 -38.56 -3.78
N GLY A 19 2.83 -39.23 -2.62
CA GLY A 19 2.57 -38.60 -1.32
C GLY A 19 3.58 -37.51 -1.00
N TRP A 20 4.86 -37.78 -1.22
CA TRP A 20 5.92 -36.79 -1.05
C TRP A 20 5.74 -35.58 -2.00
N LEU A 21 5.44 -35.85 -3.25
CA LEU A 21 5.22 -34.82 -4.28
C LEU A 21 3.97 -33.98 -3.95
N PHE A 22 2.91 -34.60 -3.46
CA PHE A 22 1.71 -33.93 -3.00
C PHE A 22 2.01 -32.98 -1.83
N VAL A 23 2.70 -33.47 -0.78
CA VAL A 23 3.02 -32.68 0.42
C VAL A 23 4.00 -31.55 0.09
N THR A 24 4.98 -31.78 -0.77
CA THR A 24 6.05 -30.77 -1.03
C THR A 24 5.71 -29.79 -2.14
N LYS A 25 4.83 -30.14 -3.08
CA LYS A 25 4.52 -29.31 -4.25
C LYS A 25 3.06 -28.86 -4.32
N ILE A 26 2.11 -29.71 -3.95
CA ILE A 26 0.68 -29.41 -4.10
C ILE A 26 0.13 -28.79 -2.83
N LEU A 27 0.41 -29.35 -1.67
CA LEU A 27 -0.11 -28.84 -0.40
C LEU A 27 0.25 -27.37 -0.12
N PRO A 28 1.49 -26.89 -0.36
CA PRO A 28 1.83 -25.49 -0.20
C PRO A 28 1.06 -24.54 -1.15
N THR A 29 0.67 -25.02 -2.34
CA THR A 29 -0.10 -24.23 -3.30
C THR A 29 -1.59 -24.14 -2.92
N LEU A 30 -2.09 -25.12 -2.20
CA LEU A 30 -3.48 -25.15 -1.70
C LEU A 30 -3.67 -24.37 -0.38
N SER A 31 -2.58 -24.11 0.33
CA SER A 31 -2.59 -23.34 1.58
C SER A 31 -1.67 -22.13 1.43
N PRO A 32 -2.13 -21.04 0.81
CA PRO A 32 -1.34 -19.83 0.73
C PRO A 32 -0.94 -19.36 2.12
N GLY A 33 0.31 -18.98 2.29
CA GLY A 33 0.85 -18.50 3.55
C GLY A 33 0.16 -17.22 4.03
N THR A 34 0.32 -16.91 5.30
CA THR A 34 -0.15 -15.64 5.86
C THR A 34 0.71 -14.48 5.31
N PRO A 35 0.11 -13.37 4.87
CA PRO A 35 0.86 -12.19 4.48
C PRO A 35 1.64 -11.63 5.68
N PRO A 36 2.78 -11.00 5.46
CA PRO A 36 3.46 -10.23 6.51
C PRO A 36 2.52 -9.14 7.05
N GLY A 37 2.49 -8.96 8.38
CA GLY A 37 1.70 -7.89 9.00
C GLY A 37 2.36 -6.52 8.81
N TYR A 38 1.62 -5.45 9.06
CA TYR A 38 2.10 -4.06 8.92
C TYR A 38 3.37 -3.80 9.72
N GLN A 39 3.48 -4.30 10.93
CA GLN A 39 4.68 -4.14 11.75
C GLN A 39 5.93 -4.68 11.04
N ALA A 40 5.82 -5.81 10.35
CA ALA A 40 6.93 -6.42 9.63
C ALA A 40 7.43 -5.56 8.45
N PHE A 41 6.61 -4.66 7.92
CA PHE A 41 6.99 -3.79 6.80
C PHE A 41 7.86 -2.59 7.20
N TYR A 42 7.90 -2.25 8.49
CA TYR A 42 8.54 -1.02 8.97
C TYR A 42 9.58 -1.24 10.07
N THR A 43 9.80 -2.49 10.51
CA THR A 43 10.78 -2.80 11.55
C THR A 43 11.95 -3.59 10.98
N THR A 44 13.16 -3.07 11.14
CA THR A 44 14.40 -3.80 10.89
C THR A 44 15.14 -3.93 12.22
N GLY A 45 15.00 -5.10 12.86
CA GLY A 45 15.62 -5.31 14.20
C GLY A 45 14.87 -4.62 15.34
N SER A 46 15.58 -4.27 16.42
CA SER A 46 15.02 -3.70 17.65
C SER A 46 14.72 -2.21 17.57
N HIS A 47 15.24 -1.51 16.57
CA HIS A 47 15.01 -0.07 16.38
C HIS A 47 14.70 0.20 14.92
N PRO A 48 13.53 0.82 14.61
CA PRO A 48 13.20 1.21 13.26
C PRO A 48 14.13 2.35 12.83
N LEU A 49 14.78 2.16 11.67
CA LEU A 49 15.62 3.17 11.05
C LEU A 49 14.82 3.95 10.00
N PRO A 50 15.18 5.22 9.75
CA PRO A 50 14.63 5.96 8.63
C PRO A 50 14.97 5.24 7.31
N VAL A 51 14.05 5.25 6.37
CA VAL A 51 14.24 4.65 5.05
C VAL A 51 13.93 5.68 3.98
N ALA A 52 14.94 6.01 3.18
CA ALA A 52 14.81 6.93 2.07
C ALA A 52 14.79 6.19 0.73
N TRP A 53 14.11 6.78 -0.23
CA TRP A 53 13.92 6.25 -1.57
C TRP A 53 14.15 7.34 -2.62
N THR A 54 14.83 6.99 -3.68
CA THR A 54 14.76 7.73 -4.93
C THR A 54 13.58 7.19 -5.74
N ILE A 55 12.74 8.10 -6.25
CA ILE A 55 11.58 7.71 -7.04
C ILE A 55 11.91 7.92 -8.51
N MET A 56 11.70 6.85 -9.28
CA MET A 56 11.94 6.83 -10.71
C MET A 56 10.63 6.61 -11.45
N LEU A 57 10.40 7.35 -12.52
CA LEU A 57 9.30 7.15 -13.45
C LEU A 57 9.89 6.87 -14.83
N ASN A 58 9.55 5.70 -15.40
CA ASN A 58 10.08 5.29 -16.70
C ASN A 58 11.63 5.49 -16.78
N ASP A 59 12.33 5.04 -15.72
CA ASP A 59 13.79 5.11 -15.55
C ASP A 59 14.40 6.54 -15.43
N ARG A 60 13.56 7.56 -15.15
CA ARG A 60 14.00 8.93 -14.82
C ARG A 60 13.73 9.23 -13.36
N ALA A 61 14.70 9.80 -12.66
CA ALA A 61 14.48 10.25 -11.28
C ALA A 61 13.50 11.44 -11.30
N VAL A 62 12.40 11.28 -10.55
CA VAL A 62 11.32 12.27 -10.48
C VAL A 62 11.05 12.72 -9.05
N GLY A 63 11.76 12.17 -8.05
CA GLY A 63 11.54 12.59 -6.69
C GLY A 63 12.20 11.72 -5.66
N SER A 64 11.77 11.92 -4.41
CA SER A 64 12.24 11.17 -3.26
C SER A 64 11.09 10.89 -2.30
N ALA A 65 11.25 9.84 -1.49
CA ALA A 65 10.40 9.56 -0.34
C ALA A 65 11.24 9.23 0.89
N LEU A 66 10.68 9.50 2.05
CA LEU A 66 11.24 9.13 3.35
C LEU A 66 10.15 8.50 4.20
N SER A 67 10.47 7.41 4.86
CA SER A 67 9.61 6.77 5.86
C SER A 67 10.35 6.71 7.19
N LEU A 68 9.67 7.12 8.25
CA LEU A 68 10.13 7.08 9.63
C LEU A 68 9.16 6.21 10.43
N ALA A 69 9.66 5.28 11.20
CA ALA A 69 8.85 4.50 12.12
C ALA A 69 9.31 4.76 13.57
N GLU A 70 8.39 5.03 14.45
CA GLU A 70 8.63 5.29 15.87
C GLU A 70 7.84 4.29 16.69
N GLN A 71 8.47 3.70 17.69
CA GLN A 71 7.80 2.82 18.62
C GLN A 71 7.01 3.63 19.64
N THR A 72 5.76 3.24 19.89
CA THR A 72 4.91 3.87 20.90
C THR A 72 5.07 3.17 22.26
N ASP A 73 4.73 3.85 23.34
CA ASP A 73 4.86 3.35 24.72
C ASP A 73 4.03 2.06 24.96
N ASP A 74 2.95 1.86 24.21
CA ASP A 74 2.10 0.66 24.25
C ASP A 74 2.63 -0.51 23.39
N GLY A 75 3.83 -0.36 22.79
CA GLY A 75 4.48 -1.37 21.96
C GLY A 75 3.96 -1.41 20.52
N GLY A 76 3.16 -0.45 20.12
CA GLY A 76 2.77 -0.24 18.72
C GLY A 76 3.81 0.55 17.92
N LEU A 77 3.44 0.99 16.73
CA LEU A 77 4.26 1.81 15.84
C LEU A 77 3.46 2.98 15.28
N ILE A 78 4.11 4.13 15.17
CA ILE A 78 3.67 5.24 14.34
C ILE A 78 4.63 5.32 13.15
N VAL A 79 4.10 5.20 11.94
CA VAL A 79 4.86 5.36 10.71
C VAL A 79 4.49 6.69 10.09
N ARG A 80 5.50 7.50 9.79
CA ARG A 80 5.35 8.76 9.05
C ARG A 80 6.04 8.58 7.69
N SER A 81 5.41 9.05 6.63
CA SER A 81 5.96 9.04 5.30
C SER A 81 5.83 10.40 4.65
N ASN A 82 6.88 10.84 3.97
CA ASN A 82 6.88 12.03 3.15
C ASN A 82 7.36 11.65 1.76
N LEU A 83 6.68 12.15 0.75
CA LEU A 83 6.98 11.91 -0.64
C LEU A 83 6.93 13.23 -1.39
N ARG A 84 7.94 13.49 -2.21
CA ARG A 84 7.99 14.63 -3.09
C ARG A 84 8.32 14.18 -4.50
N LEU A 85 7.43 14.50 -5.42
CA LEU A 85 7.59 14.23 -6.84
C LEU A 85 7.73 15.58 -7.58
N GLU A 86 8.72 15.66 -8.44
CA GLU A 86 9.04 16.87 -9.18
C GLU A 86 8.94 16.61 -10.69
N HIS A 87 8.51 17.62 -11.44
CA HIS A 87 8.42 17.54 -12.90
C HIS A 87 7.60 16.35 -13.43
N LEU A 88 6.54 15.99 -12.69
CA LEU A 88 5.65 14.92 -13.13
C LEU A 88 4.93 15.31 -14.43
N PRO A 89 5.01 14.50 -15.48
CA PRO A 89 4.17 14.67 -16.67
C PRO A 89 2.73 14.32 -16.27
N VAL A 90 1.88 15.33 -16.31
CA VAL A 90 0.52 15.26 -15.78
C VAL A 90 -0.35 14.27 -16.52
N ASP A 91 -0.18 14.22 -17.83
CA ASP A 91 -0.93 13.39 -18.77
C ASP A 91 -0.64 11.88 -18.59
N GLU A 92 0.54 11.52 -18.04
CA GLU A 92 0.95 10.13 -17.86
C GLU A 92 0.55 9.53 -16.50
N ILE A 93 0.33 10.37 -15.46
CA ILE A 93 0.29 9.86 -14.07
C ILE A 93 -1.02 10.16 -13.35
N VAL A 94 -1.73 11.23 -13.74
CA VAL A 94 -2.93 11.64 -13.00
C VAL A 94 -4.13 10.83 -13.43
N PRO A 95 -4.72 10.00 -12.53
CA PRO A 95 -5.92 9.27 -12.84
C PRO A 95 -7.03 10.19 -13.31
N ALA A 96 -7.85 9.74 -14.24
CA ALA A 96 -8.99 10.52 -14.75
C ALA A 96 -9.91 11.04 -13.62
N TRP A 97 -10.07 10.29 -12.52
CA TRP A 97 -10.83 10.72 -11.36
C TRP A 97 -10.15 11.84 -10.58
N ALA A 98 -8.82 11.83 -10.48
CA ALA A 98 -8.08 12.89 -9.79
C ALA A 98 -8.01 14.18 -10.63
N GLN A 99 -8.10 14.07 -11.96
CA GLN A 99 -8.20 15.23 -12.85
C GLN A 99 -9.41 16.12 -12.53
N ILE A 100 -10.50 15.55 -12.01
CA ILE A 100 -11.69 16.30 -11.58
C ILE A 100 -11.33 17.29 -10.45
N PHE A 101 -10.41 16.92 -9.56
CA PHE A 101 -10.03 17.73 -8.40
C PHE A 101 -8.92 18.74 -8.68
N ILE A 102 -8.01 18.39 -9.60
CA ILE A 102 -6.80 19.20 -9.89
C ILE A 102 -6.71 19.68 -11.34
N GLY A 103 -7.73 19.41 -12.15
CA GLY A 103 -7.74 19.65 -13.60
C GLY A 103 -7.43 21.11 -14.01
N ASN A 104 -7.87 22.08 -13.22
CA ASN A 104 -7.56 23.50 -13.51
C ASN A 104 -6.08 23.85 -13.32
N VAL A 105 -5.37 23.15 -12.41
CA VAL A 105 -3.92 23.31 -12.21
C VAL A 105 -3.16 22.60 -13.30
N LEU A 106 -3.65 21.42 -13.72
CA LEU A 106 -3.07 20.60 -14.76
C LEU A 106 -3.06 21.28 -16.11
N ALA A 107 -4.15 21.95 -16.45
CA ALA A 107 -4.28 22.66 -17.73
C ALA A 107 -3.29 23.84 -17.87
N ALA A 108 -2.78 24.38 -16.76
CA ALA A 108 -1.88 25.52 -16.75
C ALA A 108 -0.38 25.16 -16.79
N HIS A 109 -0.03 23.89 -16.46
CA HIS A 109 1.38 23.50 -16.28
C HIS A 109 1.63 22.10 -16.88
N PRO A 110 2.56 21.93 -17.80
CA PRO A 110 2.88 20.64 -18.42
C PRO A 110 3.56 19.66 -17.45
N ALA A 111 4.13 20.18 -16.37
CA ALA A 111 4.76 19.41 -15.31
C ALA A 111 4.41 20.02 -13.94
N ILE A 112 4.08 19.18 -12.99
CA ILE A 112 3.74 19.60 -11.63
C ILE A 112 4.70 19.00 -10.60
N THR A 113 4.86 19.71 -9.49
CA THR A 113 5.40 19.15 -8.26
C THR A 113 4.24 18.69 -7.40
N LEU A 114 4.36 17.52 -6.80
CA LEU A 114 3.38 16.93 -5.90
C LEU A 114 4.07 16.55 -4.59
N GLU A 115 3.48 16.94 -3.49
CA GLU A 115 3.91 16.55 -2.15
C GLU A 115 2.84 15.68 -1.51
N ALA A 116 3.25 14.59 -0.90
CA ALA A 116 2.37 13.73 -0.13
C ALA A 116 2.99 13.46 1.24
N ALA A 117 2.16 13.51 2.27
CA ALA A 117 2.52 13.11 3.62
C ALA A 117 1.54 12.05 4.10
N GLY A 118 2.05 11.04 4.79
CA GLY A 118 1.25 9.98 5.36
C GLY A 118 1.61 9.72 6.81
N ARG A 119 0.63 9.29 7.59
CA ARG A 119 0.81 8.83 8.96
C ARG A 119 -0.04 7.60 9.21
N MET A 120 0.54 6.57 9.80
CA MET A 120 -0.16 5.33 10.17
C MET A 120 0.11 4.99 11.63
N LYS A 121 -0.93 4.54 12.34
CA LYS A 121 -0.83 3.97 13.68
C LYS A 121 -1.10 2.47 13.59
N ILE A 122 -0.14 1.69 14.02
CA ILE A 122 -0.16 0.23 14.04
C ILE A 122 -0.13 -0.20 15.51
N ASP A 123 -1.01 -1.09 15.90
CA ASP A 123 -1.05 -1.59 17.28
C ASP A 123 0.08 -2.60 17.54
N ARG A 124 0.25 -2.98 18.81
CA ARG A 124 1.24 -3.97 19.24
C ARG A 124 1.09 -5.37 18.60
N ASN A 125 -0.08 -5.65 18.03
CA ASN A 125 -0.35 -6.92 17.34
C ASN A 125 -0.03 -6.82 15.84
N GLY A 126 0.43 -5.66 15.37
CA GLY A 126 0.74 -5.41 13.96
C GLY A 126 -0.47 -5.08 13.10
N HIS A 127 -1.62 -4.71 13.69
CA HIS A 127 -2.81 -4.31 12.95
C HIS A 127 -2.82 -2.79 12.75
N LEU A 128 -3.13 -2.35 11.54
CA LEU A 128 -3.37 -0.94 11.26
C LEU A 128 -4.64 -0.47 11.98
N ARG A 129 -4.54 0.62 12.74
CA ARG A 129 -5.65 1.22 13.50
C ARG A 129 -6.14 2.53 12.92
N GLN A 130 -5.22 3.36 12.49
CA GLN A 130 -5.52 4.67 11.92
C GLN A 130 -4.56 4.98 10.79
N PHE A 131 -5.02 5.71 9.82
CA PHE A 131 -4.20 6.25 8.75
C PHE A 131 -4.68 7.62 8.32
N GLN A 132 -3.74 8.45 7.92
CA GLN A 132 -3.97 9.78 7.37
C GLN A 132 -3.04 9.97 6.19
N SER A 133 -3.53 10.58 5.13
CA SER A 133 -2.73 10.96 3.97
C SER A 133 -3.17 12.33 3.48
N LEU A 134 -2.20 13.18 3.20
CA LEU A 134 -2.38 14.49 2.61
C LEU A 134 -1.57 14.55 1.32
N VAL A 135 -2.23 14.84 0.22
CA VAL A 135 -1.59 15.08 -1.07
C VAL A 135 -1.87 16.51 -1.49
N GLN A 136 -0.85 17.26 -1.83
CA GLN A 136 -0.98 18.67 -2.20
C GLN A 136 -0.08 19.04 -3.38
N VAL A 137 -0.50 20.05 -4.11
CA VAL A 137 0.31 20.74 -5.11
C VAL A 137 0.87 22.01 -4.47
N PRO A 138 2.20 22.14 -4.27
CA PRO A 138 2.81 23.31 -3.64
C PRO A 138 2.38 24.63 -4.28
N ASN A 139 2.26 25.67 -3.45
CA ASN A 139 1.83 27.01 -3.87
C ASN A 139 0.40 27.10 -4.45
N THR A 140 -0.40 26.08 -4.25
CA THR A 140 -1.82 26.09 -4.63
C THR A 140 -2.70 25.78 -3.43
N LYS A 141 -4.02 25.97 -3.58
CA LYS A 141 -5.02 25.53 -2.58
C LYS A 141 -5.50 24.09 -2.82
N GLN A 142 -4.89 23.39 -3.80
CA GLN A 142 -5.31 22.05 -4.17
C GLN A 142 -4.69 21.04 -3.21
N ARG A 143 -5.57 20.43 -2.41
CA ARG A 143 -5.19 19.37 -1.47
C ARG A 143 -6.25 18.27 -1.46
N VAL A 144 -5.79 17.06 -1.26
CA VAL A 144 -6.62 15.87 -1.04
C VAL A 144 -6.22 15.30 0.31
N LYS A 145 -7.15 15.23 1.24
CA LYS A 145 -6.96 14.67 2.57
C LYS A 145 -7.76 13.37 2.66
N LEU A 146 -7.12 12.32 3.07
CA LEU A 146 -7.70 11.01 3.32
C LEU A 146 -7.42 10.61 4.76
N GLU A 147 -8.44 10.24 5.51
CA GLU A 147 -8.31 9.77 6.88
C GLU A 147 -9.13 8.50 7.06
N GLY A 148 -8.67 7.61 7.91
CA GLY A 148 -9.42 6.43 8.24
C GLY A 148 -9.06 5.84 9.59
N SER A 149 -10.02 5.13 10.17
CA SER A 149 -9.85 4.37 11.41
C SER A 149 -10.42 2.97 11.24
N ILE A 150 -9.81 2.01 11.92
CA ILE A 150 -10.20 0.59 11.88
C ILE A 150 -10.47 0.16 13.32
N SER A 151 -11.70 -0.24 13.58
CA SER A 151 -12.13 -0.74 14.88
C SER A 151 -11.79 -2.23 15.07
N ASP A 152 -11.94 -2.74 16.30
CA ASP A 152 -11.61 -4.14 16.64
C ASP A 152 -12.46 -5.16 15.89
N ASN A 153 -13.64 -4.79 15.42
CA ASN A 153 -14.51 -5.63 14.60
C ASN A 153 -14.26 -5.48 13.09
N ASN A 154 -13.08 -4.98 12.69
CA ASN A 154 -12.69 -4.75 11.31
C ASN A 154 -13.61 -3.80 10.53
N LYS A 155 -14.36 -2.96 11.21
CA LYS A 155 -15.09 -1.87 10.56
C LYS A 155 -14.13 -0.73 10.29
N VAL A 156 -13.94 -0.38 9.02
CA VAL A 156 -13.19 0.79 8.59
C VAL A 156 -14.16 1.95 8.34
N VAL A 157 -13.80 3.11 8.84
CA VAL A 157 -14.44 4.39 8.50
C VAL A 157 -13.40 5.21 7.75
N VAL A 158 -13.75 5.70 6.58
CA VAL A 158 -12.86 6.50 5.73
C VAL A 158 -13.53 7.82 5.38
N SER A 159 -12.80 8.91 5.58
CA SER A 159 -13.16 10.26 5.18
C SER A 159 -12.21 10.78 4.12
N LEU A 160 -12.73 11.32 3.04
CA LEU A 160 -12.00 11.95 1.95
C LEU A 160 -12.46 13.40 1.81
N GLU A 161 -11.52 14.33 1.85
CA GLU A 161 -11.76 15.76 1.58
C GLU A 161 -10.91 16.20 0.38
N ALA A 162 -11.54 16.72 -0.66
CA ALA A 162 -10.87 17.17 -1.87
C ALA A 162 -11.67 18.27 -2.58
N GLY A 163 -11.05 19.42 -2.84
CA GLY A 163 -11.67 20.49 -3.65
C GLY A 163 -13.02 21.00 -3.12
N GLY A 164 -13.25 20.94 -1.80
CA GLY A 164 -14.54 21.31 -1.17
C GLY A 164 -15.57 20.17 -1.15
N ILE A 165 -15.24 19.02 -1.67
CA ILE A 165 -16.06 17.81 -1.58
C ILE A 165 -15.61 17.04 -0.34
N HIS A 166 -16.59 16.66 0.49
CA HIS A 166 -16.40 15.78 1.63
C HIS A 166 -17.16 14.48 1.37
N TYR A 167 -16.47 13.34 1.47
CA TYR A 167 -17.05 12.01 1.31
C TYR A 167 -16.65 11.14 2.48
N GLU A 168 -17.62 10.48 3.09
CA GLU A 168 -17.41 9.53 4.18
C GLU A 168 -18.05 8.20 3.83
N THR A 169 -17.38 7.11 4.16
CA THR A 169 -17.88 5.76 3.97
C THR A 169 -17.44 4.86 5.10
N ASP A 170 -18.28 3.89 5.44
CA ASP A 170 -17.94 2.83 6.37
C ASP A 170 -18.10 1.45 5.71
N ARG A 171 -17.23 0.52 6.07
CA ARG A 171 -17.26 -0.84 5.55
C ARG A 171 -16.68 -1.83 6.55
N HIS A 172 -17.17 -3.06 6.51
CA HIS A 172 -16.48 -4.17 7.17
C HIS A 172 -15.46 -4.77 6.20
N LEU A 173 -14.22 -4.86 6.66
CA LEU A 173 -13.12 -5.44 5.91
C LEU A 173 -12.87 -6.89 6.35
N PRO A 174 -12.40 -7.76 5.45
CA PRO A 174 -11.88 -9.07 5.85
C PRO A 174 -10.70 -8.95 6.81
N ASP A 175 -10.41 -10.02 7.54
CA ASP A 175 -9.18 -10.12 8.31
C ASP A 175 -7.96 -9.97 7.40
N ASN A 176 -6.89 -9.36 7.93
CA ASN A 176 -5.61 -9.16 7.22
C ASN A 176 -5.69 -8.33 5.93
N VAL A 177 -6.68 -7.45 5.80
CA VAL A 177 -6.73 -6.52 4.68
C VAL A 177 -5.62 -5.47 4.81
N SER A 178 -4.96 -5.18 3.70
CA SER A 178 -4.06 -4.04 3.58
C SER A 178 -4.82 -2.85 3.00
N ILE A 179 -4.62 -1.68 3.59
CA ILE A 179 -5.05 -0.42 2.96
C ILE A 179 -4.03 -0.11 1.88
N GLY A 180 -4.51 0.03 0.64
CA GLY A 180 -3.64 0.35 -0.47
C GLY A 180 -3.11 1.77 -0.36
N ASP A 181 -1.85 1.89 0.00
CA ASP A 181 -1.06 3.10 -0.14
C ASP A 181 0.03 2.81 -1.18
N GLU A 182 -0.31 3.07 -2.43
CA GLU A 182 0.60 2.83 -3.57
C GLU A 182 1.80 3.78 -3.56
N LEU A 183 1.79 4.81 -2.71
CA LEU A 183 2.82 5.82 -2.59
C LEU A 183 3.77 5.58 -1.40
N SER A 184 3.46 4.65 -0.50
CA SER A 184 4.33 4.27 0.63
C SER A 184 5.00 2.92 0.37
N PRO A 185 6.26 2.88 -0.09
CA PRO A 185 6.95 1.63 -0.32
C PRO A 185 7.21 0.90 0.98
N GLN A 186 7.02 -0.42 0.98
CA GLN A 186 7.34 -1.26 2.11
C GLN A 186 8.86 -1.29 2.35
N ALA A 187 9.31 -0.98 3.55
CA ALA A 187 10.72 -0.89 3.87
C ALA A 187 11.38 -2.26 4.09
N THR A 188 10.61 -3.22 4.62
CA THR A 188 11.09 -4.56 4.96
C THR A 188 10.06 -5.64 4.62
N MET A 189 10.54 -6.84 4.34
CA MET A 189 9.74 -8.03 4.09
C MET A 189 10.50 -9.28 4.56
N PRO A 190 10.43 -9.61 5.85
CA PRO A 190 11.18 -10.73 6.41
C PRO A 190 10.56 -12.09 6.08
N GLY A 191 11.35 -13.16 6.26
CA GLY A 191 10.88 -14.54 6.20
C GLY A 191 10.60 -15.05 4.79
N LEU A 192 11.22 -14.48 3.77
CA LEU A 192 11.11 -14.98 2.40
C LEU A 192 11.90 -16.28 2.22
N TYR A 193 11.37 -17.12 1.35
CA TYR A 193 12.07 -18.31 0.82
C TYR A 193 11.54 -18.59 -0.59
N PRO A 194 12.34 -19.20 -1.47
CA PRO A 194 11.94 -19.49 -2.84
C PRO A 194 10.63 -20.29 -2.92
N GLY A 195 9.69 -19.81 -3.72
CA GLY A 195 8.39 -20.45 -3.90
C GLY A 195 7.35 -20.12 -2.82
N ARG A 196 7.66 -19.32 -1.79
CA ARG A 196 6.64 -18.84 -0.83
C ARG A 196 5.54 -18.09 -1.58
N THR A 197 4.28 -18.39 -1.24
CA THR A 197 3.09 -17.74 -1.79
C THR A 197 2.17 -17.27 -0.68
N TRP A 198 1.47 -16.17 -0.90
CA TRP A 198 0.40 -15.69 -0.02
C TRP A 198 -0.59 -14.81 -0.80
N THR A 199 -1.71 -14.51 -0.19
CA THR A 199 -2.71 -13.60 -0.74
C THR A 199 -2.85 -12.38 0.15
N VAL A 200 -3.00 -11.21 -0.47
CA VAL A 200 -3.21 -9.94 0.23
C VAL A 200 -4.49 -9.32 -0.29
N PRO A 201 -5.56 -9.27 0.51
CA PRO A 201 -6.70 -8.43 0.19
C PRO A 201 -6.29 -6.97 0.38
N ILE A 202 -6.47 -6.15 -0.66
CA ILE A 202 -6.17 -4.72 -0.64
C ILE A 202 -7.46 -3.94 -0.75
N TYR A 203 -7.66 -3.01 0.18
CA TYR A 203 -8.71 -2.02 0.11
C TYR A 203 -8.11 -0.69 -0.34
N SER A 204 -8.58 -0.16 -1.47
CA SER A 204 -8.15 1.13 -2.01
C SER A 204 -9.29 2.14 -1.90
N PRO A 205 -9.31 2.99 -0.86
CA PRO A 205 -10.40 3.95 -0.63
C PRO A 205 -10.51 5.00 -1.74
N LEU A 206 -9.43 5.27 -2.46
CA LEU A 206 -9.39 6.25 -3.55
C LEU A 206 -9.80 5.68 -4.91
N ARG A 207 -10.06 4.38 -5.02
CA ARG A 207 -10.56 3.81 -6.28
C ARG A 207 -12.06 4.08 -6.42
N PRO A 208 -12.47 4.95 -7.35
CA PRO A 208 -13.87 5.12 -7.68
C PRO A 208 -14.33 3.84 -8.43
N GLY A 209 -15.32 3.16 -7.91
CA GLY A 209 -15.87 2.00 -8.58
C GLY A 209 -16.55 1.01 -7.64
N HIS A 210 -17.26 0.05 -8.25
CA HIS A 210 -18.05 -0.95 -7.52
C HIS A 210 -17.21 -2.00 -6.77
N LYS A 211 -15.88 -2.00 -6.92
CA LYS A 211 -14.98 -2.98 -6.30
C LYS A 211 -13.75 -2.29 -5.66
N PRO A 212 -13.90 -1.68 -4.49
CA PRO A 212 -12.77 -1.06 -3.78
C PRO A 212 -11.80 -2.11 -3.19
N MET A 213 -12.20 -3.39 -3.21
CA MET A 213 -11.40 -4.52 -2.75
C MET A 213 -10.80 -5.26 -3.93
N GLU A 214 -9.52 -5.57 -3.83
CA GLU A 214 -8.79 -6.42 -4.77
C GLU A 214 -7.99 -7.46 -4.00
N ILE A 215 -7.85 -8.65 -4.54
CA ILE A 215 -7.00 -9.70 -3.97
C ILE A 215 -5.76 -9.81 -4.85
N LEU A 216 -4.58 -9.55 -4.26
CA LEU A 216 -3.32 -9.79 -4.92
C LEU A 216 -2.72 -11.12 -4.47
N HIS A 217 -2.13 -11.82 -5.43
CA HIS A 217 -1.38 -13.05 -5.22
C HIS A 217 0.10 -12.74 -5.26
N ALA A 218 0.77 -12.94 -4.14
CA ALA A 218 2.20 -12.74 -4.00
C ALA A 218 2.94 -14.07 -4.12
N LYS A 219 4.10 -14.04 -4.80
CA LYS A 219 4.96 -15.20 -4.97
C LYS A 219 6.42 -14.79 -5.04
N VAL A 220 7.28 -15.53 -4.35
CA VAL A 220 8.75 -15.43 -4.48
C VAL A 220 9.16 -16.27 -5.67
N GLU A 221 9.58 -15.63 -6.79
CA GLU A 221 9.74 -16.30 -8.08
C GLU A 221 11.18 -16.48 -8.56
N GLY A 222 12.12 -15.82 -7.94
CA GLY A 222 13.52 -15.91 -8.38
C GLY A 222 14.44 -15.01 -7.60
N GLN A 223 15.66 -14.90 -8.08
CA GLN A 223 16.70 -14.06 -7.50
C GLN A 223 17.31 -13.17 -8.56
N GLU A 224 17.71 -11.97 -8.17
CA GLU A 224 18.44 -11.02 -8.99
C GLU A 224 19.51 -10.33 -8.15
N THR A 225 20.66 -10.06 -8.74
CA THR A 225 21.73 -9.33 -8.07
C THR A 225 21.63 -7.85 -8.42
N LEU A 226 21.46 -7.01 -7.41
CA LEU A 226 21.41 -5.56 -7.53
C LEU A 226 22.70 -4.94 -6.99
N HIS A 227 23.07 -3.80 -7.56
CA HIS A 227 24.12 -2.95 -6.99
C HIS A 227 23.47 -2.03 -5.94
N PHE A 228 23.90 -2.13 -4.69
CA PHE A 228 23.42 -1.32 -3.58
C PHE A 228 24.59 -0.99 -2.65
N ASP A 229 24.77 0.28 -2.33
CA ASP A 229 25.82 0.77 -1.41
C ASP A 229 27.21 0.20 -1.76
N ASP A 230 27.60 0.38 -3.02
CA ASP A 230 28.87 -0.09 -3.61
C ASP A 230 29.11 -1.62 -3.49
N GLN A 231 28.06 -2.40 -3.23
CA GLN A 231 28.09 -3.85 -3.15
C GLN A 231 27.10 -4.52 -4.10
N LEU A 232 27.44 -5.73 -4.53
CA LEU A 232 26.51 -6.59 -5.24
C LEU A 232 25.73 -7.43 -4.24
N VAL A 233 24.42 -7.19 -4.17
CA VAL A 233 23.51 -7.84 -3.24
C VAL A 233 22.56 -8.75 -4.00
N THR A 234 22.54 -10.03 -3.66
CA THR A 234 21.55 -10.98 -4.20
C THR A 234 20.23 -10.77 -3.46
N THR A 235 19.16 -10.58 -4.23
CA THR A 235 17.81 -10.31 -3.73
C THR A 235 16.83 -11.38 -4.19
N ASP A 236 15.86 -11.70 -3.36
CA ASP A 236 14.68 -12.47 -3.74
C ASP A 236 13.67 -11.54 -4.43
N ILE A 237 13.05 -12.03 -5.51
CA ILE A 237 12.04 -11.28 -6.26
C ILE A 237 10.65 -11.72 -5.80
N VAL A 238 9.86 -10.77 -5.28
CA VAL A 238 8.46 -10.96 -4.91
C VAL A 238 7.58 -10.29 -5.95
N ASN A 239 6.76 -11.08 -6.64
CA ASN A 239 5.80 -10.57 -7.62
C ASN A 239 4.37 -10.60 -7.05
N TYR A 240 3.64 -9.50 -7.21
CA TYR A 240 2.22 -9.38 -6.87
C TYR A 240 1.40 -9.33 -8.15
N ARG A 241 0.42 -10.23 -8.27
CA ARG A 241 -0.48 -10.32 -9.43
C ARG A 241 -1.94 -10.29 -9.00
N SER A 242 -2.79 -9.80 -9.88
CA SER A 242 -4.25 -9.82 -9.69
C SER A 242 -4.87 -11.18 -10.02
N ASP A 243 -4.13 -12.06 -10.67
CA ASP A 243 -4.54 -13.41 -11.04
C ASP A 243 -3.50 -14.44 -10.63
N PHE A 244 -3.88 -15.72 -10.58
CA PHE A 244 -2.98 -16.83 -10.27
C PHE A 244 -2.06 -17.23 -11.45
N GLY A 245 -2.28 -16.67 -12.64
CA GLY A 245 -1.54 -17.01 -13.84
C GLY A 245 -0.38 -16.07 -14.12
N ASP A 246 0.63 -16.59 -14.82
CA ASP A 246 1.79 -15.80 -15.26
C ASP A 246 1.51 -15.05 -16.58
N HIS A 247 0.24 -14.96 -17.01
CA HIS A 247 -0.14 -14.42 -18.31
C HIS A 247 -0.07 -12.89 -18.40
N HIS A 248 -0.14 -12.22 -17.26
CA HIS A 248 -0.04 -10.76 -17.20
C HIS A 248 1.21 -10.33 -16.42
N PRO A 249 1.81 -9.18 -16.78
CA PRO A 249 2.91 -8.63 -16.01
C PRO A 249 2.48 -8.40 -14.55
N PRO A 250 3.38 -8.58 -13.58
CA PRO A 250 3.05 -8.31 -12.19
C PRO A 250 2.66 -6.85 -12.02
N ARG A 251 1.65 -6.61 -11.19
CA ARG A 251 1.20 -5.28 -10.82
C ARG A 251 2.24 -4.55 -9.95
N SER A 252 2.92 -5.31 -9.12
CA SER A 252 4.01 -4.82 -8.28
C SER A 252 5.08 -5.89 -8.16
N ARG A 253 6.33 -5.45 -8.04
CA ARG A 253 7.51 -6.29 -7.87
C ARG A 253 8.43 -5.68 -6.82
N MET A 254 8.96 -6.53 -5.95
CA MET A 254 9.91 -6.12 -4.92
C MET A 254 11.17 -6.97 -4.99
N TRP A 255 12.30 -6.33 -4.75
CA TRP A 255 13.61 -6.96 -4.61
C TRP A 255 14.04 -6.86 -3.16
N VAL A 256 14.15 -7.99 -2.51
CA VAL A 256 14.33 -8.09 -1.07
C VAL A 256 15.61 -8.84 -0.77
N GLU A 257 16.50 -8.24 0.00
CA GLU A 257 17.74 -8.92 0.44
C GLU A 257 17.45 -10.02 1.48
N PRO A 258 18.39 -10.94 1.73
CA PRO A 258 18.18 -12.06 2.67
C PRO A 258 17.82 -11.65 4.10
N ARG A 259 18.20 -10.45 4.53
CA ARG A 259 17.84 -9.89 5.84
C ARG A 259 16.45 -9.27 5.87
N GLY A 260 15.75 -9.25 4.73
CA GLY A 260 14.40 -8.73 4.61
C GLY A 260 14.30 -7.25 4.25
N ARG A 261 15.40 -6.51 4.03
CA ARG A 261 15.31 -5.12 3.54
C ARG A 261 14.86 -5.12 2.09
N VAL A 262 13.89 -4.30 1.77
CA VAL A 262 13.49 -4.04 0.38
C VAL A 262 14.46 -3.03 -0.22
N LEU A 263 15.17 -3.40 -1.28
CA LEU A 263 16.12 -2.53 -1.96
C LEU A 263 15.50 -1.81 -3.16
N LYS A 264 14.51 -2.42 -3.78
CA LYS A 264 13.78 -1.84 -4.90
C LYS A 264 12.33 -2.30 -4.87
N HIS A 265 11.41 -1.39 -5.14
CA HIS A 265 9.99 -1.68 -5.31
C HIS A 265 9.53 -1.05 -6.63
N GLU A 266 8.87 -1.81 -7.45
CA GLU A 266 8.32 -1.40 -8.74
C GLU A 266 6.81 -1.62 -8.73
N ALA A 267 6.05 -0.62 -9.12
CA ALA A 267 4.60 -0.71 -9.29
C ALA A 267 4.20 -0.15 -10.65
N VAL A 268 3.22 -0.78 -11.29
CA VAL A 268 2.61 -0.27 -12.52
C VAL A 268 1.37 0.52 -12.13
N ILE A 269 1.45 1.83 -12.26
CA ILE A 269 0.38 2.77 -11.96
C ILE A 269 -0.03 3.45 -13.26
N LEU A 270 -1.29 3.29 -13.67
CA LEU A 270 -1.87 3.90 -14.88
C LEU A 270 -1.08 3.63 -16.18
N GLY A 271 -0.43 2.47 -16.27
CA GLY A 271 0.39 2.10 -17.42
C GLY A 271 1.83 2.60 -17.35
N SER A 272 2.17 3.44 -16.39
CA SER A 272 3.53 3.92 -16.14
C SER A 272 4.22 3.09 -15.06
N LYS A 273 5.53 2.89 -15.23
CA LYS A 273 6.35 2.15 -14.28
C LYS A 273 6.95 3.11 -13.26
N LEU A 274 6.43 3.07 -12.03
CA LEU A 274 6.97 3.79 -10.89
C LEU A 274 7.91 2.85 -10.12
N GLN A 275 9.12 3.30 -9.83
CA GLN A 275 10.10 2.54 -9.06
C GLN A 275 10.54 3.36 -7.86
N PHE A 276 10.66 2.70 -6.72
CA PHE A 276 11.29 3.20 -5.51
C PHE A 276 12.62 2.45 -5.34
N VAL A 277 13.72 3.17 -5.42
CA VAL A 277 15.06 2.62 -5.23
C VAL A 277 15.57 3.10 -3.88
N ARG A 278 15.86 2.16 -2.98
CA ARG A 278 16.32 2.47 -1.64
C ARG A 278 17.65 3.23 -1.68
N CYS A 279 17.76 4.29 -0.90
CA CYS A 279 19.01 5.00 -0.67
C CYS A 279 19.83 4.31 0.45
N PRO A 280 21.15 4.51 0.49
CA PRO A 280 21.97 4.13 1.64
C PRO A 280 21.45 4.72 2.96
N ASP A 281 21.69 4.03 4.06
CA ASP A 281 21.14 4.40 5.36
C ASP A 281 21.64 5.79 5.84
N GLU A 282 22.86 6.19 5.50
CA GLU A 282 23.41 7.55 5.83
C GLU A 282 22.64 8.67 5.10
N VAL A 283 22.19 8.40 3.88
CA VAL A 283 21.34 9.35 3.13
C VAL A 283 19.98 9.48 3.81
N ALA A 284 19.41 8.37 4.27
CA ALA A 284 18.14 8.37 4.97
C ALA A 284 18.22 9.13 6.30
N GLU A 285 19.28 8.95 7.09
CA GLU A 285 19.53 9.71 8.31
C GLU A 285 19.68 11.21 8.04
N THR A 286 20.43 11.58 7.00
CA THR A 286 20.58 12.98 6.62
C THR A 286 19.25 13.62 6.19
N MET A 287 18.42 12.88 5.46
CA MET A 287 17.08 13.35 5.05
C MET A 287 16.15 13.49 6.26
N SER A 288 16.20 12.53 7.20
CA SER A 288 15.42 12.54 8.44
C SER A 288 15.71 13.77 9.29
N ALA A 289 17.00 14.06 9.55
CA ALA A 289 17.40 15.22 10.34
C ALA A 289 16.95 16.57 9.73
N ARG A 290 16.84 16.64 8.41
CA ARG A 290 16.32 17.83 7.74
C ARG A 290 14.79 17.99 7.90
N LEU A 291 14.06 16.89 7.98
CA LEU A 291 12.60 16.92 8.14
C LEU A 291 12.19 17.25 9.58
N GLU A 292 12.91 16.80 10.59
CA GLU A 292 12.66 17.15 11.98
C GLU A 292 12.63 18.67 12.23
N GLY A 293 13.35 19.44 11.41
CA GLY A 293 13.31 20.91 11.43
C GLY A 293 12.12 21.54 10.65
N HIS A 294 11.32 20.74 9.92
CA HIS A 294 10.25 21.21 9.05
C HIS A 294 8.89 20.58 9.39
N ASP A 295 8.77 19.85 10.47
CA ASP A 295 7.50 19.20 10.91
C ASP A 295 6.35 20.19 11.07
N GLU A 296 6.63 21.50 11.22
CA GLU A 296 5.62 22.56 11.30
C GLU A 296 4.81 22.76 9.99
N GLN A 297 5.28 22.25 8.85
CA GLN A 297 4.55 22.41 7.58
C GLN A 297 3.36 21.46 7.43
N PHE A 298 3.26 20.43 8.28
CA PHE A 298 2.19 19.43 8.26
C PHE A 298 1.29 19.46 9.50
N VAL A 299 1.23 20.60 10.19
CA VAL A 299 0.54 20.81 11.47
C VAL A 299 -0.98 20.61 11.43
N ASP A 300 -1.59 20.46 10.25
CA ASP A 300 -3.04 20.26 10.12
C ASP A 300 -3.52 18.81 10.38
N PHE A 301 -2.64 17.89 10.79
CA PHE A 301 -3.10 16.57 11.20
C PHE A 301 -3.56 16.58 12.66
N PRO A 302 -4.83 16.28 12.96
CA PRO A 302 -5.26 16.13 14.34
C PRO A 302 -4.45 15.03 15.02
N PRO A 303 -4.10 15.21 16.31
CA PRO A 303 -3.37 14.16 17.04
C PRO A 303 -4.14 12.85 16.96
N LEU A 304 -3.43 11.74 16.70
CA LEU A 304 -4.02 10.40 16.58
C LEU A 304 -4.71 9.92 17.87
N ASP A 305 -4.49 10.60 18.98
CA ASP A 305 -5.00 10.27 20.32
C ASP A 305 -6.35 10.94 20.65
N ALA A 306 -7.01 11.61 19.70
CA ALA A 306 -8.36 12.11 19.94
C ALA A 306 -9.32 10.91 20.04
N PRO A 307 -9.84 10.59 21.25
CA PRO A 307 -10.77 9.49 21.40
C PRO A 307 -12.06 9.82 20.66
N ASP A 308 -12.54 8.88 19.82
CA ASP A 308 -13.91 8.73 19.33
C ASP A 308 -14.74 10.01 19.09
N ARG A 309 -14.20 10.99 18.40
CA ARG A 309 -15.03 12.13 17.95
C ARG A 309 -14.72 12.47 16.50
N LEU A 310 -15.10 11.59 15.60
CA LEU A 310 -15.58 12.09 14.32
C LEU A 310 -16.94 12.76 14.63
N PRO A 311 -17.11 14.06 14.33
CA PRO A 311 -18.40 14.70 14.56
C PRO A 311 -19.42 14.01 13.68
N VAL A 312 -20.32 13.27 14.29
CA VAL A 312 -21.57 12.88 13.65
C VAL A 312 -22.33 14.19 13.43
N GLN A 313 -22.10 14.83 12.30
CA GLN A 313 -22.99 15.87 11.84
C GLN A 313 -24.29 15.19 11.45
N SER A 314 -25.24 15.29 12.36
CA SER A 314 -26.64 14.98 12.11
C SER A 314 -27.03 15.60 10.77
N SER A 315 -27.37 14.76 9.81
CA SER A 315 -28.04 15.17 8.57
C SER A 315 -29.27 15.97 8.93
N THR A 316 -29.20 17.27 8.76
CA THR A 316 -30.38 18.15 8.81
C THR A 316 -31.30 17.71 7.67
N PRO A 317 -32.55 17.29 7.95
CA PRO A 317 -33.46 16.92 6.87
C PRO A 317 -33.75 18.18 6.06
N ILE A 318 -33.54 18.11 4.76
CA ILE A 318 -33.98 19.14 3.81
C ILE A 318 -35.50 19.15 3.86
N ALA A 319 -36.05 20.04 4.65
CA ALA A 319 -37.47 20.39 4.64
C ALA A 319 -37.75 21.25 3.39
N GLY A 320 -38.62 20.77 2.52
CA GLY A 320 -39.17 21.64 1.48
C GLY A 320 -39.43 20.97 0.13
N THR A 321 -40.27 19.96 0.11
CA THR A 321 -41.00 19.61 -1.13
C THR A 321 -42.37 20.30 -1.05
N THR A 322 -42.47 21.53 -1.58
CA THR A 322 -43.73 22.18 -1.87
C THR A 322 -44.43 21.40 -3.00
N LYS A 323 -45.55 20.81 -2.66
CA LYS A 323 -46.53 20.19 -3.54
C LYS A 323 -47.04 21.20 -4.56
N PRO A 324 -47.05 20.97 -5.88
CA PRO A 324 -47.70 21.85 -6.83
C PRO A 324 -49.23 21.74 -6.71
N ALA A 325 -49.87 22.90 -6.67
CA ALA A 325 -51.31 23.06 -6.65
C ALA A 325 -51.95 22.47 -7.93
N SER A 326 -52.98 21.68 -7.74
CA SER A 326 -53.85 21.17 -8.82
C SER A 326 -54.58 22.32 -9.48
N ALA A 327 -54.37 22.53 -10.77
CA ALA A 327 -55.18 23.38 -11.62
C ALA A 327 -56.49 22.66 -11.92
N THR A 328 -57.59 23.25 -11.47
CA THR A 328 -58.98 22.89 -11.83
C THR A 328 -59.21 23.35 -13.26
N VAL A 329 -59.52 22.41 -14.13
CA VAL A 329 -60.06 22.70 -15.46
C VAL A 329 -61.57 22.80 -15.31
N THR A 330 -62.14 23.95 -15.65
CA THR A 330 -63.57 24.15 -15.89
C THR A 330 -63.79 24.41 -17.39
N GLU A 331 -64.66 23.57 -17.97
CA GLU A 331 -65.31 23.66 -19.29
C GLU A 331 -64.46 23.90 -20.53
#